data_b5fa6fbb08639dc2422f421980d4aca2
#
_entry.id   b5fa6fbb08639dc2422f421980d4aca2
#
_cell.length_a   1.000
_cell.length_b   1.000
_cell.length_c   1.000
_cell.angle_alpha   90.00
_cell.angle_beta   90.00
_cell.angle_gamma   90.00
#
_symmetry.space_group_name_H-M   'P 1'
#
loop_
_entity.id
_entity.type
_entity.pdbx_description
1 polymer ?
#
loop_
_entity_poly.entity_id
_entity_poly.type
_entity_poly.pdbx_seq_one_letter_code
_entity_poly.pdbx_strand_id
1 'polypeptide(L)'
;MSGLIVYYSYKNHTRLIAEKISEITGFDLCEIETVDDYTDDYDMLVDETVDNLKSQTKPELQLLDKEISNYDTIVVGSPVWWYTIAPPIRTFLSSNDFTGKTVIPFVTHAGWPRSAIKEANKLAEANGADVKNPIEIQFTTDHDADDLVTSDDDIKSWIGSL
;
A
#
# COMPACT_ATOMS: atom_id res chain seq x y z
N MET A 1 -13.97 -16.25 5.29
CA MET A 1 -12.68 -15.87 4.70
C MET A 1 -12.00 -14.86 5.61
N SER A 2 -10.74 -15.10 5.98
CA SER A 2 -9.98 -14.16 6.80
C SER A 2 -9.16 -13.23 5.92
N GLY A 3 -9.32 -11.93 6.13
CA GLY A 3 -8.60 -10.91 5.36
C GLY A 3 -7.87 -9.93 6.26
N LEU A 4 -6.69 -9.51 5.84
CA LEU A 4 -5.88 -8.51 6.50
C LEU A 4 -5.55 -7.40 5.51
N ILE A 5 -5.67 -6.15 5.95
CA ILE A 5 -5.28 -4.98 5.16
C ILE A 5 -3.99 -4.45 5.74
N VAL A 6 -2.89 -4.63 5.01
CA VAL A 6 -1.56 -4.14 5.40
C VAL A 6 -1.27 -2.90 4.56
N TYR A 7 -0.96 -1.79 5.20
CA TYR A 7 -0.76 -0.54 4.48
C TYR A 7 0.28 0.34 5.15
N TYR A 8 0.93 1.19 4.33
CA TYR A 8 1.74 2.30 4.79
C TYR A 8 1.10 3.60 4.32
N SER A 9 0.93 4.57 5.20
CA SER A 9 0.30 5.84 4.85
C SER A 9 1.17 7.03 5.20
N TYR A 10 1.37 7.91 4.22
CA TYR A 10 1.94 9.23 4.41
C TYR A 10 0.85 10.25 4.09
N LYS A 11 0.60 11.21 4.96
CA LYS A 11 -0.46 12.23 4.81
C LYS A 11 -1.90 11.69 4.75
N ASN A 12 -2.16 10.44 5.06
CA ASN A 12 -3.50 9.90 5.31
C ASN A 12 -4.28 9.30 4.11
N HIS A 13 -3.88 9.50 2.87
CA HIS A 13 -4.65 9.00 1.72
C HIS A 13 -4.80 7.48 1.71
N THR A 14 -3.70 6.75 1.88
CA THR A 14 -3.72 5.29 1.90
C THR A 14 -4.51 4.77 3.10
N ARG A 15 -4.40 5.43 4.26
CA ARG A 15 -5.17 5.08 5.46
C ARG A 15 -6.67 5.20 5.22
N LEU A 16 -7.12 6.29 4.59
CA LEU A 16 -8.53 6.47 4.25
C LEU A 16 -9.11 5.31 3.46
N ILE A 17 -8.39 4.86 2.45
CA ILE A 17 -8.84 3.73 1.63
C ILE A 17 -8.80 2.44 2.44
N ALA A 18 -7.74 2.20 3.21
CA ALA A 18 -7.64 1.02 4.06
C ALA A 18 -8.80 0.93 5.07
N GLU A 19 -9.12 2.04 5.72
CA GLU A 19 -10.24 2.09 6.66
C GLU A 19 -11.58 1.85 5.97
N LYS A 20 -11.78 2.38 4.76
CA LYS A 20 -12.99 2.13 3.96
C LYS A 20 -13.12 0.65 3.61
N ILE A 21 -12.05 -0.02 3.22
CA ILE A 21 -12.05 -1.45 2.94
C ILE A 21 -12.44 -2.23 4.21
N SER A 22 -11.83 -1.91 5.34
CA SER A 22 -12.12 -2.57 6.62
C SER A 22 -13.57 -2.41 7.03
N GLU A 23 -14.12 -1.21 6.87
CA GLU A 23 -15.51 -0.91 7.22
C GLU A 23 -16.50 -1.74 6.39
N ILE A 24 -16.23 -1.93 5.10
CA ILE A 24 -17.13 -2.66 4.20
C ILE A 24 -16.94 -4.16 4.30
N THR A 25 -15.69 -4.65 4.40
CA THR A 25 -15.38 -6.09 4.37
C THR A 25 -15.31 -6.75 5.73
N GLY A 26 -15.05 -5.99 6.78
CA GLY A 26 -14.74 -6.52 8.10
C GLY A 26 -13.31 -7.05 8.24
N PHE A 27 -12.45 -6.84 7.26
CA PHE A 27 -11.05 -7.26 7.32
C PHE A 27 -10.29 -6.46 8.39
N ASP A 28 -9.34 -7.11 9.04
CA ASP A 28 -8.48 -6.47 10.04
C ASP A 28 -7.51 -5.48 9.40
N LEU A 29 -7.13 -4.44 10.15
CA LEU A 29 -6.18 -3.43 9.71
C LEU A 29 -4.80 -3.67 10.36
N CYS A 30 -3.74 -3.46 9.58
CA CYS A 30 -2.37 -3.50 10.07
C CYS A 30 -1.58 -2.38 9.38
N GLU A 31 -1.29 -1.31 10.11
CA GLU A 31 -0.47 -0.21 9.60
C GLU A 31 1.00 -0.52 9.75
N ILE A 32 1.76 -0.36 8.67
CA ILE A 32 3.21 -0.53 8.68
C ILE A 32 3.85 0.77 9.17
N GLU A 33 4.79 0.64 10.09
CA GLU A 33 5.62 1.74 10.56
C GLU A 33 7.09 1.38 10.40
N THR A 34 7.90 2.37 10.03
CA THR A 34 9.35 2.20 9.93
C THR A 34 10.01 2.43 11.28
N VAL A 35 11.20 1.82 11.48
CA VAL A 35 12.00 2.06 12.70
C VAL A 35 12.45 3.52 12.73
N ASP A 36 12.87 4.06 11.58
CA ASP A 36 13.22 5.47 11.43
C ASP A 36 12.07 6.22 10.74
N ASP A 37 11.59 7.30 11.38
CA ASP A 37 10.48 8.09 10.85
C ASP A 37 10.90 8.91 9.64
N TYR A 38 9.97 9.07 8.69
CA TYR A 38 10.11 10.05 7.61
C TYR A 38 9.63 11.42 8.08
N THR A 39 10.15 12.48 7.43
CA THR A 39 9.73 13.86 7.73
C THR A 39 8.26 14.11 7.36
N ASP A 40 7.58 14.96 8.12
CA ASP A 40 6.21 15.41 7.82
C ASP A 40 6.15 16.48 6.71
N ASP A 41 7.30 17.08 6.37
CA ASP A 41 7.38 18.08 5.30
C ASP A 41 7.54 17.36 3.96
N TYR A 42 6.57 17.56 3.05
CA TYR A 42 6.55 16.87 1.77
C TYR A 42 7.77 17.18 0.89
N ASP A 43 8.20 18.44 0.84
CA ASP A 43 9.37 18.83 0.04
C ASP A 43 10.65 18.22 0.58
N MET A 44 10.81 18.20 1.90
CA MET A 44 11.94 17.53 2.57
C MET A 44 11.87 16.02 2.36
N LEU A 45 10.68 15.44 2.36
CA LEU A 45 10.51 14.00 2.08
C LEU A 45 10.98 13.66 0.67
N VAL A 46 10.64 14.49 -0.31
CA VAL A 46 11.10 14.31 -1.70
C VAL A 46 12.63 14.28 -1.76
N ASP A 47 13.30 15.24 -1.14
CA ASP A 47 14.76 15.30 -1.11
C ASP A 47 15.37 14.11 -0.35
N GLU A 48 14.77 13.70 0.76
CA GLU A 48 15.24 12.60 1.59
C GLU A 48 15.13 11.25 0.91
N THR A 49 14.06 11.02 0.14
CA THR A 49 13.73 9.69 -0.41
C THR A 49 14.21 9.45 -1.83
N VAL A 50 14.60 10.50 -2.58
CA VAL A 50 14.98 10.33 -3.98
C VAL A 50 16.11 9.33 -4.19
N ASP A 51 17.16 9.39 -3.39
CA ASP A 51 18.29 8.48 -3.47
C ASP A 51 17.94 7.08 -3.00
N ASN A 52 17.11 6.98 -1.97
CA ASN A 52 16.61 5.71 -1.45
C ASN A 52 15.81 4.95 -2.50
N LEU A 53 14.96 5.64 -3.27
CA LEU A 53 14.18 5.02 -4.33
C LEU A 53 15.06 4.57 -5.49
N LYS A 54 16.10 5.33 -5.85
CA LYS A 54 17.04 4.95 -6.89
C LYS A 54 17.82 3.68 -6.54
N SER A 55 18.15 3.50 -5.26
CA SER A 55 18.84 2.30 -4.77
C SER A 55 17.91 1.15 -4.42
N GLN A 56 16.60 1.31 -4.58
CA GLN A 56 15.57 0.35 -4.17
C GLN A 56 15.70 -0.03 -2.69
N THR A 57 15.87 0.97 -1.84
CA THR A 57 16.07 0.80 -0.41
C THR A 57 14.88 0.06 0.23
N LYS A 58 15.20 -0.82 1.19
CA LYS A 58 14.24 -1.55 2.00
C LYS A 58 14.43 -1.15 3.45
N PRO A 59 13.71 -0.12 3.93
CA PRO A 59 13.86 0.33 5.31
C PRO A 59 13.42 -0.75 6.29
N GLU A 60 14.02 -0.73 7.48
CA GLU A 60 13.63 -1.63 8.55
C GLU A 60 12.25 -1.24 9.08
N LEU A 61 11.37 -2.23 9.27
CA LEU A 61 10.02 -2.02 9.76
C LEU A 61 9.94 -2.36 11.25
N GLN A 62 9.06 -1.66 11.96
CA GLN A 62 8.65 -2.08 13.30
C GLN A 62 7.87 -3.39 13.19
N LEU A 63 7.83 -4.15 14.29
CA LEU A 63 7.07 -5.40 14.31
C LEU A 63 5.59 -5.13 14.02
N LEU A 64 5.01 -5.95 13.15
CA LEU A 64 3.59 -5.88 12.86
C LEU A 64 2.79 -6.38 14.06
N ASP A 65 1.64 -5.76 14.33
CA ASP A 65 0.74 -6.18 15.40
C ASP A 65 -0.16 -7.36 14.98
N LYS A 66 -0.08 -7.79 13.73
CA LYS A 66 -0.82 -8.93 13.17
C LYS A 66 0.14 -9.90 12.49
N GLU A 67 -0.18 -11.17 12.54
CA GLU A 67 0.60 -12.22 11.87
C GLU A 67 -0.06 -12.58 10.54
N ILE A 68 0.64 -12.39 9.42
CA ILE A 68 0.09 -12.67 8.09
C ILE A 68 -0.25 -14.14 7.90
N SER A 69 0.41 -15.04 8.62
CA SER A 69 0.14 -16.49 8.55
C SER A 69 -1.28 -16.87 8.96
N ASN A 70 -1.96 -16.00 9.70
CA ASN A 70 -3.33 -16.23 10.15
C ASN A 70 -4.40 -15.83 9.11
N TYR A 71 -3.98 -15.33 7.95
CA TYR A 71 -4.90 -14.78 6.95
C TYR A 71 -4.67 -15.40 5.58
N ASP A 72 -5.77 -15.64 4.85
CA ASP A 72 -5.73 -16.18 3.48
C ASP A 72 -5.62 -15.09 2.43
N THR A 73 -6.19 -13.93 2.70
CA THR A 73 -6.22 -12.78 1.81
C THR A 73 -5.52 -11.59 2.45
N ILE A 74 -4.55 -11.01 1.74
CA ILE A 74 -3.81 -9.84 2.19
C ILE A 74 -4.03 -8.71 1.18
N VAL A 75 -4.72 -7.66 1.61
CA VAL A 75 -4.83 -6.42 0.84
C VAL A 75 -3.64 -5.55 1.21
N VAL A 76 -2.88 -5.08 0.22
CA VAL A 76 -1.66 -4.29 0.46
C VAL A 76 -1.82 -2.91 -0.14
N GLY A 77 -1.73 -1.88 0.68
CA GLY A 77 -1.89 -0.49 0.28
C GLY A 77 -0.62 0.34 0.41
N SER A 78 -0.30 1.11 -0.64
CA SER A 78 0.88 1.97 -0.69
C SER A 78 0.57 3.30 -1.35
N PRO A 79 1.13 4.43 -0.83
CA PRO A 79 1.21 5.62 -1.65
C PRO A 79 2.23 5.42 -2.78
N VAL A 80 2.08 6.20 -3.85
CA VAL A 80 3.07 6.22 -4.94
C VAL A 80 4.11 7.30 -4.63
N TRP A 81 5.36 6.89 -4.49
CA TRP A 81 6.51 7.78 -4.31
C TRP A 81 7.47 7.59 -5.48
N TRP A 82 7.77 8.67 -6.21
CA TRP A 82 8.69 8.61 -7.34
C TRP A 82 8.31 7.55 -8.36
N TYR A 83 6.99 7.47 -8.69
CA TYR A 83 6.43 6.56 -9.69
C TYR A 83 6.52 5.07 -9.32
N THR A 84 6.75 4.75 -8.05
CA THR A 84 6.86 3.38 -7.55
C THR A 84 6.18 3.25 -6.18
N ILE A 85 6.13 2.04 -5.63
CA ILE A 85 5.58 1.85 -4.29
C ILE A 85 6.49 2.47 -3.23
N ALA A 86 5.92 2.84 -2.08
CA ALA A 86 6.70 3.37 -0.97
C ALA A 86 7.69 2.31 -0.45
N PRO A 87 8.92 2.71 -0.06
CA PRO A 87 9.93 1.76 0.42
C PRO A 87 9.47 0.83 1.54
N PRO A 88 8.65 1.27 2.55
CA PRO A 88 8.15 0.35 3.57
C PRO A 88 7.34 -0.81 3.00
N ILE A 89 6.56 -0.58 1.95
CA ILE A 89 5.78 -1.64 1.29
C ILE A 89 6.70 -2.57 0.52
N ARG A 90 7.78 -2.05 -0.08
CA ARG A 90 8.79 -2.89 -0.72
C ARG A 90 9.43 -3.84 0.29
N THR A 91 9.76 -3.36 1.48
CA THR A 91 10.27 -4.20 2.57
C THR A 91 9.27 -5.30 2.92
N PHE A 92 8.01 -4.94 3.13
CA PHE A 92 6.97 -5.89 3.51
C PHE A 92 6.79 -6.99 2.45
N LEU A 93 6.66 -6.61 1.17
CA LEU A 93 6.42 -7.57 0.08
C LEU A 93 7.65 -8.46 -0.19
N SER A 94 8.86 -7.97 0.10
CA SER A 94 10.10 -8.71 -0.13
C SER A 94 10.48 -9.64 1.03
N SER A 95 9.97 -9.39 2.24
CA SER A 95 10.43 -10.03 3.47
C SER A 95 9.50 -11.12 3.99
N ASN A 96 8.37 -11.36 3.32
CA ASN A 96 7.37 -12.31 3.78
C ASN A 96 7.09 -13.37 2.73
N ASP A 97 6.67 -14.55 3.18
CA ASP A 97 6.23 -15.63 2.32
C ASP A 97 4.72 -15.57 2.15
N PHE A 98 4.25 -15.41 0.92
CA PHE A 98 2.83 -15.34 0.59
C PHE A 98 2.32 -16.61 -0.09
N THR A 99 3.05 -17.70 -0.01
CA THR A 99 2.65 -18.97 -0.62
C THR A 99 1.27 -19.41 -0.10
N GLY A 100 0.36 -19.71 -1.01
CA GLY A 100 -1.01 -20.12 -0.69
C GLY A 100 -1.94 -18.95 -0.33
N LYS A 101 -1.48 -17.70 -0.46
CA LYS A 101 -2.27 -16.51 -0.13
C LYS A 101 -2.63 -15.72 -1.37
N THR A 102 -3.79 -15.08 -1.32
CA THR A 102 -4.19 -14.08 -2.31
C THR A 102 -3.71 -12.70 -1.84
N VAL A 103 -3.00 -11.97 -2.70
CA VAL A 103 -2.58 -10.59 -2.43
C VAL A 103 -3.31 -9.65 -3.38
N ILE A 104 -3.89 -8.61 -2.84
CA ILE A 104 -4.69 -7.63 -3.57
C ILE A 104 -4.05 -6.25 -3.37
N PRO A 105 -3.18 -5.79 -4.29
CA PRO A 105 -2.52 -4.50 -4.15
C PRO A 105 -3.41 -3.34 -4.53
N PHE A 106 -3.32 -2.24 -3.77
CA PHE A 106 -3.83 -0.95 -4.21
C PHE A 106 -2.79 0.14 -3.96
N VAL A 107 -2.80 1.15 -4.81
CA VAL A 107 -1.94 2.33 -4.64
C VAL A 107 -2.78 3.59 -4.67
N THR A 108 -2.35 4.61 -3.91
CA THR A 108 -2.93 5.94 -3.94
C THR A 108 -1.94 6.91 -4.57
N HIS A 109 -2.43 7.77 -5.48
CA HIS A 109 -1.56 8.67 -6.22
C HIS A 109 -2.28 9.97 -6.58
N ALA A 110 -1.50 10.95 -7.05
CA ALA A 110 -2.02 12.27 -7.46
C ALA A 110 -1.97 12.49 -8.99
N GLY A 111 -1.85 11.41 -9.79
CA GLY A 111 -1.89 11.49 -11.25
C GLY A 111 -0.76 10.78 -11.99
N TRP A 112 0.26 10.29 -11.28
CA TRP A 112 1.44 9.68 -11.92
C TRP A 112 1.83 8.35 -11.25
N PRO A 113 1.00 7.29 -11.36
CA PRO A 113 1.27 6.02 -10.69
C PRO A 113 2.36 5.18 -11.37
N ARG A 114 2.55 5.35 -12.66
CA ARG A 114 3.52 4.64 -13.50
C ARG A 114 3.66 3.16 -13.15
N SER A 115 4.84 2.71 -12.66
CA SER A 115 5.13 1.31 -12.42
C SER A 115 4.79 0.82 -11.01
N ALA A 116 4.17 1.64 -10.16
CA ALA A 116 3.92 1.30 -8.76
C ALA A 116 3.13 -0.01 -8.60
N ILE A 117 1.98 -0.12 -9.26
CA ILE A 117 1.15 -1.33 -9.14
C ILE A 117 1.84 -2.55 -9.73
N LYS A 118 2.58 -2.37 -10.82
CA LYS A 118 3.37 -3.42 -11.45
C LYS A 118 4.45 -3.96 -10.52
N GLU A 119 5.15 -3.07 -9.83
CA GLU A 119 6.18 -3.43 -8.87
C GLU A 119 5.57 -4.23 -7.70
N ALA A 120 4.44 -3.77 -7.15
CA ALA A 120 3.76 -4.47 -6.09
C ALA A 120 3.36 -5.89 -6.52
N ASN A 121 2.76 -6.03 -7.70
CA ASN A 121 2.36 -7.33 -8.24
C ASN A 121 3.57 -8.26 -8.38
N LYS A 122 4.65 -7.76 -8.97
CA LYS A 122 5.86 -8.54 -9.22
C LYS A 122 6.51 -9.04 -7.93
N LEU A 123 6.63 -8.17 -6.92
CA LEU A 123 7.22 -8.55 -5.64
C LEU A 123 6.37 -9.59 -4.90
N ALA A 124 5.05 -9.41 -4.89
CA ALA A 124 4.15 -10.37 -4.26
C ALA A 124 4.21 -11.73 -4.94
N GLU A 125 4.17 -11.76 -6.28
CA GLU A 125 4.26 -13.00 -7.05
C GLU A 125 5.61 -13.69 -6.86
N ALA A 126 6.70 -12.94 -6.79
CA ALA A 126 8.03 -13.49 -6.54
C ALA A 126 8.15 -14.18 -5.18
N ASN A 127 7.27 -13.83 -4.24
CA ASN A 127 7.23 -14.43 -2.91
C ASN A 127 6.04 -15.38 -2.71
N GLY A 128 5.47 -15.88 -3.79
CA GLY A 128 4.52 -16.98 -3.79
C GLY A 128 3.04 -16.59 -3.82
N ALA A 129 2.72 -15.30 -3.89
CA ALA A 129 1.33 -14.84 -3.86
C ALA A 129 0.60 -15.11 -5.17
N ASP A 130 -0.71 -15.36 -5.04
CA ASP A 130 -1.66 -15.25 -6.15
C ASP A 130 -2.22 -13.83 -6.14
N VAL A 131 -1.78 -13.00 -7.09
CA VAL A 131 -2.16 -11.57 -7.14
C VAL A 131 -3.48 -11.42 -7.90
N LYS A 132 -4.44 -10.72 -7.28
CA LYS A 132 -5.77 -10.49 -7.85
C LYS A 132 -6.22 -9.05 -7.68
N ASN A 133 -7.03 -8.58 -8.60
CA ASN A 133 -7.79 -7.32 -8.52
C ASN A 133 -6.99 -6.08 -8.09
N PRO A 134 -5.79 -5.83 -8.62
CA PRO A 134 -5.06 -4.60 -8.26
C PRO A 134 -5.83 -3.36 -8.72
N ILE A 135 -5.72 -2.26 -7.97
CA ILE A 135 -6.35 -0.99 -8.33
C ILE A 135 -5.44 0.19 -8.05
N GLU A 136 -5.55 1.21 -8.90
CA GLU A 136 -4.92 2.52 -8.70
C GLU A 136 -6.01 3.52 -8.34
N ILE A 137 -5.83 4.23 -7.21
CA ILE A 137 -6.82 5.19 -6.70
C ILE A 137 -6.21 6.57 -6.72
N GLN A 138 -6.82 7.48 -7.47
CA GLN A 138 -6.32 8.85 -7.65
C GLN A 138 -6.98 9.82 -6.69
N PHE A 139 -6.14 10.61 -6.02
CA PHE A 139 -6.52 11.78 -5.25
C PHE A 139 -6.12 13.05 -6.00
N THR A 140 -6.59 14.22 -5.56
CA THR A 140 -6.13 15.50 -6.08
C THR A 140 -4.65 15.74 -5.76
N THR A 141 -4.03 16.73 -6.41
CA THR A 141 -2.62 17.03 -6.21
C THR A 141 -2.32 17.72 -4.88
N ASP A 142 -3.33 18.12 -4.12
CA ASP A 142 -3.15 18.67 -2.78
C ASP A 142 -2.92 17.54 -1.78
N HIS A 143 -1.69 17.37 -1.35
CA HIS A 143 -1.29 16.29 -0.44
C HIS A 143 -1.89 16.40 0.96
N ASP A 144 -2.38 17.58 1.34
CA ASP A 144 -3.02 17.81 2.62
C ASP A 144 -4.56 17.71 2.56
N ALA A 145 -5.12 17.53 1.35
CA ALA A 145 -6.55 17.33 1.14
C ALA A 145 -6.86 15.86 0.86
N ASP A 146 -8.04 15.42 1.26
CA ASP A 146 -8.49 14.03 1.09
C ASP A 146 -9.50 13.89 -0.07
N ASP A 147 -9.40 14.76 -1.06
CA ASP A 147 -10.33 14.79 -2.19
C ASP A 147 -10.00 13.75 -3.26
N LEU A 148 -10.93 12.84 -3.52
CA LEU A 148 -10.79 11.77 -4.50
C LEU A 148 -11.04 12.29 -5.93
N VAL A 149 -10.21 11.83 -6.87
CA VAL A 149 -10.48 11.90 -8.31
C VAL A 149 -11.14 10.61 -8.79
N THR A 150 -10.65 9.45 -8.35
CA THR A 150 -11.33 8.16 -8.59
C THR A 150 -12.68 8.17 -7.88
N SER A 151 -13.76 7.77 -8.59
CA SER A 151 -15.10 7.85 -8.01
C SER A 151 -15.26 6.90 -6.82
N ASP A 152 -16.03 7.35 -5.82
CA ASP A 152 -16.35 6.50 -4.66
C ASP A 152 -17.11 5.23 -5.08
N ASP A 153 -17.95 5.32 -6.10
CA ASP A 153 -18.69 4.18 -6.62
C ASP A 153 -17.75 3.12 -7.23
N ASP A 154 -16.70 3.55 -7.95
CA ASP A 154 -15.70 2.63 -8.50
C ASP A 154 -14.91 1.94 -7.39
N ILE A 155 -14.58 2.67 -6.34
CA ILE A 155 -13.87 2.11 -5.18
C ILE A 155 -14.75 1.08 -4.48
N LYS A 156 -16.02 1.40 -4.23
CA LYS A 156 -16.97 0.48 -3.60
C LYS A 156 -17.20 -0.77 -4.43
N SER A 157 -17.28 -0.63 -5.75
CA SER A 157 -17.43 -1.75 -6.66
C SER A 157 -16.22 -2.68 -6.60
N TRP A 158 -15.01 -2.10 -6.57
CA TRP A 158 -13.78 -2.86 -6.39
C TRP A 158 -13.76 -3.60 -5.05
N ILE A 159 -14.10 -2.92 -3.96
CA ILE A 159 -14.15 -3.56 -2.62
C ILE A 159 -15.14 -4.71 -2.62
N GLY A 160 -16.28 -4.56 -3.27
CA GLY A 160 -17.29 -5.63 -3.38
C GLY A 160 -16.81 -6.86 -4.17
N SER A 161 -15.73 -6.75 -4.93
CA SER A 161 -15.15 -7.85 -5.69
C SER A 161 -14.08 -8.63 -4.91
N LEU A 162 -13.71 -8.18 -3.73
CA LEU A 162 -12.63 -8.80 -2.94
C LEU A 162 -13.03 -10.10 -2.28
#